data_002467969eaae5413576d070edb162f6
#
_entry.id   002467969eaae5413576d070edb162f6
#
_cell.length_a   1.000
_cell.length_b   1.000
_cell.length_c   1.000
_cell.angle_alpha   90.00
_cell.angle_beta   90.00
_cell.angle_gamma   90.00
#
_symmetry.space_group_name_H-M   'P 1'
#
loop_
_entity.id
_entity.type
_entity.pdbx_description
1 polymer ?
#
loop_
_entity_poly.entity_id
_entity_poly.type
_entity_poly.pdbx_seq_one_letter_code
_entity_poly.pdbx_strand_id
1 'polypeptide(L)'
;MRLLNRTAITIRPRQPYLDWANAFSDGGPTLQVARARTYGTAFLLPEAEFESEVEAWIEENAGWLFEFQLSAWSEDESQWPGDRSAKKFAEWFDVEVHDAVVDLAEEDLEVEDL
;
A
#
# COMPACT_ATOMS: atom_id res chain seq x y z
N MET A 1 9.83 -15.66 18.97
CA MET A 1 8.99 -15.70 17.75
C MET A 1 7.53 -15.64 18.18
N ARG A 2 6.81 -14.64 17.70
CA ARG A 2 5.41 -14.43 18.08
C ARG A 2 4.53 -14.31 16.84
N LEU A 3 3.43 -15.03 16.80
CA LEU A 3 2.44 -14.89 15.74
C LEU A 3 1.46 -13.78 16.14
N LEU A 4 1.29 -12.79 15.26
CA LEU A 4 0.36 -11.70 15.52
C LEU A 4 -1.04 -12.05 15.01
N ASN A 5 -2.05 -11.54 15.69
CA ASN A 5 -3.46 -11.71 15.32
C ASN A 5 -3.89 -10.69 14.27
N ARG A 6 -3.18 -10.67 13.16
CA ARG A 6 -3.42 -9.73 12.05
C ARG A 6 -3.24 -10.45 10.71
N THR A 7 -3.93 -9.96 9.72
CA THR A 7 -3.63 -10.23 8.33
C THR A 7 -2.82 -9.04 7.81
N ALA A 8 -1.86 -9.28 6.94
CA ALA A 8 -1.07 -8.19 6.36
C ALA A 8 -1.31 -8.11 4.86
N ILE A 9 -1.22 -6.90 4.33
CA ILE A 9 -1.11 -6.68 2.89
C ILE A 9 0.11 -5.82 2.60
N THR A 10 0.73 -6.08 1.47
CA THR A 10 1.73 -5.20 0.90
C THR A 10 1.21 -4.70 -0.44
N ILE A 11 1.46 -3.42 -0.74
CA ILE A 11 0.97 -2.77 -1.95
C ILE A 11 2.15 -2.45 -2.83
N ARG A 12 2.09 -2.88 -4.08
CA ARG A 12 3.15 -2.66 -5.07
C ARG A 12 2.60 -1.81 -6.20
N PRO A 13 3.32 -0.78 -6.63
CA PRO A 13 2.88 0.05 -7.74
C PRO A 13 2.94 -0.71 -9.07
N ARG A 14 1.94 -0.46 -9.92
CA ARG A 14 1.93 -0.87 -11.31
C ARG A 14 2.33 0.30 -12.19
N GLN A 15 2.47 0.06 -13.48
CA GLN A 15 2.95 1.07 -14.41
C GLN A 15 2.18 2.41 -14.37
N PRO A 16 0.84 2.43 -14.26
CA PRO A 16 0.11 3.71 -14.18
C PRO A 16 0.55 4.61 -13.02
N TYR A 17 0.83 4.04 -11.84
CA TYR A 17 1.35 4.81 -10.73
C TYR A 17 2.74 5.38 -11.04
N LEU A 18 3.59 4.57 -11.64
CA LEU A 18 4.95 4.98 -11.99
C LEU A 18 4.94 6.10 -13.02
N ASP A 19 4.07 5.98 -14.02
CA ASP A 19 3.90 7.02 -15.04
C ASP A 19 3.44 8.33 -14.42
N TRP A 20 2.48 8.25 -13.50
CA TRP A 20 2.01 9.41 -12.75
C TRP A 20 3.13 10.04 -11.92
N ALA A 21 3.85 9.24 -11.15
CA ALA A 21 4.93 9.71 -10.29
C ALA A 21 6.06 10.35 -11.12
N ASN A 22 6.42 9.74 -12.24
CA ASN A 22 7.49 10.23 -13.09
C ASN A 22 7.12 11.51 -13.86
N ALA A 23 5.82 11.77 -14.04
CA ALA A 23 5.37 12.99 -14.71
C ALA A 23 5.74 14.27 -13.92
N PHE A 24 5.98 14.15 -12.61
CA PHE A 24 6.37 15.26 -11.73
C PHE A 24 7.85 15.24 -11.35
N SER A 25 8.64 14.42 -12.04
CA SER A 25 10.07 14.29 -11.80
C SER A 25 10.82 15.37 -12.60
N ASP A 26 11.22 16.44 -11.94
CA ASP A 26 11.94 17.57 -12.55
C ASP A 26 13.41 17.22 -12.80
N GLY A 27 13.66 16.24 -13.69
CA GLY A 27 15.01 15.80 -14.01
C GLY A 27 15.70 14.98 -12.92
N GLY A 28 14.96 14.62 -11.87
CA GLY A 28 15.43 13.72 -10.82
C GLY A 28 15.43 12.26 -11.25
N PRO A 29 15.81 11.34 -10.36
CA PRO A 29 15.81 9.91 -10.67
C PRO A 29 14.42 9.42 -11.04
N THR A 30 14.33 8.68 -12.15
CA THR A 30 13.08 8.06 -12.56
C THR A 30 12.74 6.90 -11.64
N LEU A 31 11.51 6.87 -11.13
CA LEU A 31 11.02 5.75 -10.34
C LEU A 31 10.79 4.54 -11.24
N GLN A 32 11.42 3.42 -10.89
CA GLN A 32 11.29 2.17 -11.63
C GLN A 32 10.64 1.10 -10.77
N VAL A 33 9.98 0.13 -11.40
CA VAL A 33 9.28 -0.96 -10.70
C VAL A 33 10.20 -1.67 -9.70
N ALA A 34 11.41 -2.03 -10.12
CA ALA A 34 12.36 -2.74 -9.26
C ALA A 34 12.72 -1.93 -8.01
N ARG A 35 12.91 -0.62 -8.16
CA ARG A 35 13.24 0.26 -7.04
C ARG A 35 12.04 0.53 -6.15
N ALA A 36 10.87 0.70 -6.74
CA ALA A 36 9.62 0.95 -6.01
C ALA A 36 9.25 -0.25 -5.12
N ARG A 37 9.65 -1.45 -5.50
CA ARG A 37 9.42 -2.67 -4.71
C ARG A 37 10.36 -2.83 -3.53
N THR A 38 11.45 -2.08 -3.50
CA THR A 38 12.43 -2.11 -2.39
C THR A 38 11.92 -1.34 -1.18
N TYR A 39 11.10 -0.30 -1.43
CA TYR A 39 10.53 0.54 -0.39
C TYR A 39 9.01 0.42 -0.46
N GLY A 40 8.41 0.03 0.62
CA GLY A 40 6.97 -0.11 0.66
C GLY A 40 6.44 -0.03 2.07
N THR A 41 5.14 0.03 2.18
CA THR A 41 4.44 0.01 3.45
C THR A 41 3.66 -1.29 3.54
N ALA A 42 3.77 -1.94 4.69
CA ALA A 42 2.92 -3.07 5.03
C ALA A 42 1.79 -2.58 5.92
N PHE A 43 0.58 -3.01 5.62
CA PHE A 43 -0.61 -2.65 6.40
C PHE A 43 -1.09 -3.88 7.15
N LEU A 44 -1.35 -3.72 8.44
CA LEU A 44 -1.96 -4.78 9.23
C LEU A 44 -3.47 -4.55 9.26
N LEU A 45 -4.20 -5.57 8.85
CA LEU A 45 -5.66 -5.59 8.83
C LEU A 45 -6.18 -6.44 9.97
N PRO A 46 -7.48 -6.29 10.32
CA PRO A 46 -8.11 -7.26 11.20
C PRO A 46 -7.89 -8.68 10.69
N GLU A 47 -7.67 -9.61 11.61
CA GLU A 47 -7.43 -11.00 11.24
C GLU A 47 -8.58 -11.53 10.39
N ALA A 48 -8.26 -12.04 9.21
CA ALA A 48 -9.25 -12.55 8.26
C ALA A 48 -9.14 -14.08 8.16
N GLU A 49 -10.29 -14.74 8.20
CA GLU A 49 -10.36 -16.19 8.02
C GLU A 49 -10.43 -16.56 6.53
N PHE A 50 -11.10 -15.74 5.73
CA PHE A 50 -11.31 -15.99 4.30
C PHE A 50 -10.76 -14.86 3.43
N GLU A 51 -10.28 -15.23 2.25
CA GLU A 51 -9.78 -14.26 1.27
C GLU A 51 -10.82 -13.21 0.89
N SER A 52 -12.09 -13.62 0.83
CA SER A 52 -13.20 -12.69 0.53
C SER A 52 -13.33 -11.54 1.54
N GLU A 53 -12.97 -11.79 2.80
CA GLU A 53 -12.98 -10.74 3.83
C GLU A 53 -11.91 -9.70 3.56
N VAL A 54 -10.74 -10.14 3.10
CA VAL A 54 -9.64 -9.25 2.74
C VAL A 54 -10.02 -8.40 1.52
N GLU A 55 -10.61 -9.03 0.51
CA GLU A 55 -11.06 -8.33 -0.70
C GLU A 55 -12.10 -7.26 -0.38
N ALA A 56 -13.07 -7.58 0.49
CA ALA A 56 -14.09 -6.64 0.92
C ALA A 56 -13.49 -5.47 1.69
N TRP A 57 -12.51 -5.74 2.56
CA TRP A 57 -11.83 -4.70 3.32
C TRP A 57 -11.06 -3.77 2.39
N ILE A 58 -10.35 -4.31 1.42
CA ILE A 58 -9.60 -3.51 0.44
C ILE A 58 -10.56 -2.64 -0.38
N GLU A 59 -11.68 -3.19 -0.83
CA GLU A 59 -12.67 -2.44 -1.60
C GLU A 59 -13.24 -1.26 -0.81
N GLU A 60 -13.57 -1.49 0.46
CA GLU A 60 -14.09 -0.43 1.34
C GLU A 60 -13.05 0.66 1.63
N ASN A 61 -11.78 0.31 1.66
CA ASN A 61 -10.70 1.22 2.04
C ASN A 61 -9.81 1.65 0.87
N ALA A 62 -10.19 1.30 -0.35
CA ALA A 62 -9.36 1.56 -1.53
C ALA A 62 -9.05 3.06 -1.71
N GLY A 63 -10.02 3.94 -1.47
CA GLY A 63 -9.83 5.39 -1.56
C GLY A 63 -8.73 5.87 -0.63
N TRP A 64 -8.80 5.47 0.63
CA TRP A 64 -7.80 5.83 1.63
C TRP A 64 -6.42 5.26 1.30
N LEU A 65 -6.38 3.99 0.91
CA LEU A 65 -5.12 3.34 0.52
C LEU A 65 -4.48 4.03 -0.68
N PHE A 66 -5.31 4.42 -1.65
CA PHE A 66 -4.85 5.14 -2.84
C PHE A 66 -4.23 6.48 -2.45
N GLU A 67 -4.93 7.25 -1.63
CA GLU A 67 -4.45 8.55 -1.15
C GLU A 67 -3.16 8.42 -0.35
N PHE A 68 -3.04 7.38 0.47
CA PHE A 68 -1.82 7.11 1.21
C PHE A 68 -0.63 6.91 0.28
N GLN A 69 -0.81 6.12 -0.78
CA GLN A 69 0.25 5.89 -1.76
C GLN A 69 0.60 7.14 -2.56
N LEU A 70 -0.41 7.94 -2.91
CA LEU A 70 -0.20 9.20 -3.63
C LEU A 70 0.58 10.20 -2.78
N SER A 71 0.20 10.35 -1.51
CA SER A 71 0.84 11.28 -0.58
C SER A 71 2.29 10.92 -0.29
N ALA A 72 2.65 9.65 -0.41
CA ALA A 72 4.02 9.20 -0.25
C ALA A 72 4.96 9.77 -1.33
N TRP A 73 4.41 10.11 -2.50
CA TRP A 73 5.16 10.70 -3.61
C TRP A 73 4.96 12.21 -3.72
N SER A 74 3.72 12.68 -3.62
CA SER A 74 3.40 14.11 -3.68
C SER A 74 2.26 14.44 -2.72
N GLU A 75 2.47 15.43 -1.87
CA GLU A 75 1.44 15.92 -0.95
C GLU A 75 0.48 16.90 -1.61
N ASP A 76 0.75 17.31 -2.85
CA ASP A 76 -0.11 18.21 -3.60
C ASP A 76 -1.30 17.47 -4.19
N GLU A 77 -2.45 17.55 -3.49
CA GLU A 77 -3.68 16.86 -3.88
C GLU A 77 -4.19 17.26 -5.25
N SER A 78 -3.85 18.47 -5.72
CA SER A 78 -4.27 18.94 -7.05
C SER A 78 -3.63 18.12 -8.18
N GLN A 79 -2.55 17.40 -7.90
CA GLN A 79 -1.85 16.54 -8.84
C GLN A 79 -2.35 15.09 -8.82
N TRP A 80 -3.22 14.75 -7.88
CA TRP A 80 -3.73 13.40 -7.73
C TRP A 80 -4.83 13.11 -8.77
N PRO A 81 -4.97 11.83 -9.21
CA PRO A 81 -6.10 11.47 -10.05
C PRO A 81 -7.41 11.72 -9.32
N GLY A 82 -8.39 12.25 -10.03
CA GLY A 82 -9.72 12.54 -9.47
C GLY A 82 -10.50 11.27 -9.14
N ASP A 83 -10.34 10.24 -9.98
CA ASP A 83 -10.94 8.94 -9.73
C ASP A 83 -10.00 8.11 -8.86
N ARG A 84 -10.42 7.85 -7.62
CA ARG A 84 -9.71 7.01 -6.67
C ARG A 84 -10.60 5.87 -6.20
N SER A 85 -11.36 5.31 -7.13
CA SER A 85 -12.24 4.16 -6.91
C SER A 85 -11.43 2.87 -6.68
N ALA A 86 -12.10 1.86 -6.14
CA ALA A 86 -11.51 0.53 -5.96
C ALA A 86 -11.05 -0.07 -7.29
N LYS A 87 -11.81 0.17 -8.36
CA LYS A 87 -11.46 -0.30 -9.70
C LYS A 87 -10.15 0.32 -10.18
N LYS A 88 -10.00 1.64 -10.03
CA LYS A 88 -8.77 2.32 -10.44
C LYS A 88 -7.60 1.95 -9.54
N PHE A 89 -7.85 1.76 -8.26
CA PHE A 89 -6.83 1.27 -7.33
C PHE A 89 -6.25 -0.07 -7.82
N ALA A 90 -7.09 -1.00 -8.24
CA ALA A 90 -6.66 -2.30 -8.76
C ALA A 90 -5.85 -2.19 -10.06
N GLU A 91 -6.10 -1.15 -10.85
CA GLU A 91 -5.33 -0.89 -12.08
C GLU A 91 -3.95 -0.28 -11.78
N TRP A 92 -3.83 0.44 -10.67
CA TRP A 92 -2.61 1.17 -10.30
C TRP A 92 -1.71 0.40 -9.33
N PHE A 93 -2.26 -0.56 -8.59
CA PHE A 93 -1.53 -1.29 -7.56
C PHE A 93 -1.81 -2.77 -7.61
N ASP A 94 -0.78 -3.53 -7.28
CA ASP A 94 -0.87 -4.96 -7.02
C ASP A 94 -0.83 -5.16 -5.51
N VAL A 95 -1.77 -5.93 -4.98
CA VAL A 95 -1.86 -6.20 -3.54
C VAL A 95 -1.49 -7.65 -3.28
N GLU A 96 -0.54 -7.85 -2.39
CA GLU A 96 -0.14 -9.17 -1.93
C GLU A 96 -0.66 -9.37 -0.51
N VAL A 97 -1.35 -10.49 -0.28
CA VAL A 97 -1.97 -10.79 1.00
C VAL A 97 -1.11 -11.81 1.76
N HIS A 98 -0.91 -11.56 3.05
CA HIS A 98 -0.14 -12.43 3.93
C HIS A 98 -1.04 -12.84 5.11
N ASP A 99 -1.33 -14.12 5.21
CA ASP A 99 -2.22 -14.65 6.25
C ASP A 99 -1.51 -14.89 7.59
N ALA A 100 -0.19 -14.83 7.60
CA ALA A 100 0.58 -14.99 8.83
C ALA A 100 1.58 -13.84 8.96
N VAL A 101 1.58 -13.23 10.14
CA VAL A 101 2.53 -12.17 10.48
C VAL A 101 3.28 -12.61 11.74
N VAL A 102 4.58 -12.79 11.61
CA VAL A 102 5.41 -13.32 12.69
C VAL A 102 6.41 -12.25 13.11
N ASP A 103 6.42 -11.95 14.41
CA ASP A 103 7.39 -11.03 15.01
C ASP A 103 8.61 -11.84 15.48
N LEU A 104 9.75 -11.54 14.91
CA LEU A 104 11.01 -12.20 15.24
C LEU A 104 11.88 -11.39 16.20
N ALA A 105 11.49 -10.16 16.51
CA ALA A 105 12.22 -9.32 17.45
C ALA A 105 11.98 -9.79 18.88
N GLU A 106 12.99 -9.64 19.72
CA GLU A 106 12.87 -9.97 21.14
C GLU A 106 12.20 -8.85 21.94
N GLU A 107 12.36 -7.61 21.49
CA GLU A 107 11.77 -6.44 22.11
C GLU A 107 10.25 -6.40 21.88
N ASP A 108 9.54 -5.81 22.82
CA ASP A 108 8.10 -5.63 22.68
C ASP A 108 7.76 -4.67 21.54
N LEU A 109 6.62 -4.93 20.91
CA LEU A 109 6.11 -4.03 19.87
C LEU A 109 5.75 -2.69 20.49
N GLU A 110 6.13 -1.61 19.80
CA GLU A 110 5.70 -0.27 20.16
C GLU A 110 4.74 0.24 19.10
N VAL A 111 3.71 0.95 19.54
CA VAL A 111 2.67 1.50 18.68
C VAL A 111 2.68 3.01 18.77
N GLU A 112 2.70 3.67 17.62
CA GLU A 112 2.58 5.12 17.50
C GLU A 112 1.32 5.43 16.70
N ASP A 113 0.39 6.17 17.28
CA ASP A 113 -0.82 6.59 16.58
C ASP A 113 -0.50 7.72 15.61
N LEU A 114 -0.95 7.58 14.37
CA LEU A 114 -0.71 8.55 13.31
C LEU A 114 -1.86 9.54 13.14
#